data_d640bfac993813c04a7e4a67d47e9a4c
#
_entry.id   d640bfac993813c04a7e4a67d47e9a4c
#
_cell.length_a   1.000
_cell.length_b   1.000
_cell.length_c   1.000
_cell.angle_alpha   90.00
_cell.angle_beta   90.00
_cell.angle_gamma   90.00
#
_symmetry.space_group_name_H-M   'P 1'
#
loop_
_entity.id
_entity.type
_entity.pdbx_description
1 polymer ?
#
loop_
_entity_poly.entity_id
_entity_poly.type
_entity_poly.pdbx_seq_one_letter_code
_entity_poly.pdbx_strand_id
1 'polypeptide(L)'
;STIHTWIPPGLTGTRRPGARVACRLFALAVLAWSACPASAQTRAPTQAPDAGWTALQQSFFPGKQLETAAFVRLTAPARAPSGEQVPFAFSIDHPMTEKLYIKSVSLIVDGNPVPLTAVFHFTPDSGKAEIATRIRFESDSPVHVVAEASDGRFYVNSALVKASGGCGGPVAGDNAAAMAAAGKMKMALDGPFQRGAVNKARLLVKHPMYTGLQRDLATHGFRPAFFID
;
A
#
# COMPACT_ATOMS: atom_id res chain seq x y z
N SER A 1 11.55 40.82 -22.78
CA SER A 1 10.15 40.45 -22.84
C SER A 1 9.54 40.58 -21.45
N THR A 2 8.64 41.48 -21.36
CA THR A 2 8.15 42.24 -20.20
C THR A 2 7.14 41.44 -19.39
N ILE A 3 7.35 41.36 -18.08
CA ILE A 3 6.42 40.80 -17.10
C ILE A 3 5.49 41.92 -16.66
N HIS A 4 4.19 41.78 -16.87
CA HIS A 4 3.16 42.67 -16.33
C HIS A 4 2.61 42.12 -15.02
N THR A 5 2.92 42.79 -13.92
CA THR A 5 2.28 42.65 -12.61
C THR A 5 0.99 43.46 -12.58
N TRP A 6 -0.12 42.87 -12.28
CA TRP A 6 -1.40 43.53 -12.10
C TRP A 6 -1.64 43.78 -10.60
N ILE A 7 -1.90 45.06 -10.22
CA ILE A 7 -2.25 45.52 -8.86
C ILE A 7 -3.65 46.16 -8.95
N PRO A 8 -4.63 45.73 -8.13
CA PRO A 8 -5.93 46.42 -8.08
C PRO A 8 -5.88 47.61 -7.11
N PRO A 9 -6.64 48.71 -7.37
CA PRO A 9 -6.63 49.95 -6.60
C PRO A 9 -7.48 49.87 -5.32
N GLY A 10 -7.01 50.61 -4.32
CA GLY A 10 -7.60 50.72 -2.99
C GLY A 10 -8.92 51.49 -2.98
N LEU A 11 -9.73 51.18 -1.98
CA LEU A 11 -10.90 51.97 -1.57
C LEU A 11 -10.65 52.61 -0.19
N THR A 12 -10.55 53.92 -0.24
CA THR A 12 -10.56 54.83 0.90
C THR A 12 -12.00 55.20 1.30
N GLY A 13 -12.24 55.43 2.53
CA GLY A 13 -13.42 56.16 2.97
C GLY A 13 -14.08 55.55 4.23
N THR A 14 -14.13 56.10 5.25
CA THR A 14 -14.45 57.34 5.93
C THR A 14 -14.98 57.01 7.34
N ARG A 15 -14.37 57.63 8.30
CA ARG A 15 -14.82 57.63 9.74
C ARG A 15 -16.13 58.39 9.88
N ARG A 16 -17.02 57.88 10.73
CA ARG A 16 -17.98 58.73 11.48
C ARG A 16 -18.07 58.28 12.93
N PRO A 17 -18.22 59.23 13.87
CA PRO A 17 -18.16 59.00 15.30
C PRO A 17 -19.54 58.93 15.99
N GLY A 18 -19.58 58.29 17.13
CA GLY A 18 -20.38 58.67 18.26
C GLY A 18 -21.79 58.09 18.38
N ALA A 19 -21.97 57.23 19.37
CA ALA A 19 -23.10 57.30 20.30
C ALA A 19 -22.79 56.48 21.55
N ARG A 20 -22.69 57.19 22.70
CA ARG A 20 -22.76 56.62 24.05
C ARG A 20 -24.20 56.22 24.30
N VAL A 21 -24.48 55.11 24.96
CA VAL A 21 -25.54 54.99 25.99
C VAL A 21 -25.53 53.56 26.61
N ALA A 22 -25.48 53.61 27.95
CA ALA A 22 -26.13 52.75 28.95
C ALA A 22 -25.69 51.33 29.22
N CYS A 23 -25.05 51.20 30.32
CA CYS A 23 -24.96 50.15 31.31
C CYS A 23 -26.29 49.40 31.53
N ARG A 24 -26.30 48.08 31.35
CA ARG A 24 -27.22 47.18 32.07
C ARG A 24 -26.49 45.90 32.44
N LEU A 25 -26.36 45.72 33.73
CA LEU A 25 -25.95 44.50 34.41
C LEU A 25 -26.83 43.34 33.99
N PHE A 26 -26.26 42.30 33.41
CA PHE A 26 -26.90 41.01 33.30
C PHE A 26 -26.01 39.92 33.92
N ALA A 27 -26.64 39.21 34.84
CA ALA A 27 -26.07 38.20 35.70
C ALA A 27 -25.39 37.07 34.93
N LEU A 28 -24.19 36.68 35.37
CA LEU A 28 -23.45 35.50 34.96
C LEU A 28 -24.19 34.24 35.42
N ALA A 29 -24.77 33.50 34.48
CA ALA A 29 -25.07 32.08 34.64
C ALA A 29 -23.93 31.31 34.02
N VAL A 30 -23.01 30.80 34.85
CA VAL A 30 -21.92 29.89 34.44
C VAL A 30 -22.55 28.52 34.24
N LEU A 31 -22.87 28.16 33.00
CA LEU A 31 -23.12 26.78 32.58
C LEU A 31 -21.77 26.12 32.38
N ALA A 32 -21.35 25.31 33.36
CA ALA A 32 -20.24 24.39 33.22
C ALA A 32 -20.60 23.31 32.20
N TRP A 33 -20.15 23.48 30.96
CA TRP A 33 -20.21 22.42 29.93
C TRP A 33 -19.09 21.44 30.22
N SER A 34 -19.45 20.31 30.84
CA SER A 34 -18.57 19.18 31.02
C SER A 34 -18.25 18.61 29.64
N ALA A 35 -17.08 18.96 29.09
CA ALA A 35 -16.55 18.32 27.89
C ALA A 35 -16.15 16.88 28.22
N CYS A 36 -17.01 15.93 27.90
CA CYS A 36 -16.64 14.52 27.83
C CYS A 36 -15.61 14.35 26.71
N PRO A 37 -14.41 13.81 26.97
CA PRO A 37 -13.50 13.45 25.90
C PRO A 37 -14.13 12.29 25.12
N ALA A 38 -14.62 12.56 23.92
CA ALA A 38 -14.99 11.52 22.98
C ALA A 38 -13.70 10.79 22.57
N SER A 39 -13.44 9.66 23.24
CA SER A 39 -12.44 8.69 22.79
C SER A 39 -12.87 8.19 21.43
N ALA A 40 -12.29 8.72 20.38
CA ALA A 40 -12.41 8.18 19.02
C ALA A 40 -11.76 6.79 19.02
N GLN A 41 -12.54 5.78 19.35
CA GLN A 41 -12.18 4.40 19.09
C GLN A 41 -12.19 4.22 17.58
N THR A 42 -11.02 4.23 16.99
CA THR A 42 -10.80 3.76 15.62
C THR A 42 -11.06 2.27 15.61
N ARG A 43 -12.36 1.91 15.52
CA ARG A 43 -12.80 0.54 15.30
C ARG A 43 -12.39 0.22 13.87
N ALA A 44 -11.37 -0.63 13.71
CA ALA A 44 -11.08 -1.25 12.42
C ALA A 44 -12.40 -1.85 11.88
N PRO A 45 -12.80 -1.56 10.65
CA PRO A 45 -14.01 -2.15 10.09
C PRO A 45 -13.80 -3.66 10.04
N THR A 46 -14.55 -4.39 10.85
CA THR A 46 -14.74 -5.83 10.70
C THR A 46 -15.60 -5.98 9.43
N GLN A 47 -14.95 -6.00 8.29
CA GLN A 47 -15.60 -6.28 7.02
C GLN A 47 -16.02 -7.74 7.07
N ALA A 48 -17.31 -8.02 6.85
CA ALA A 48 -17.77 -9.39 6.63
C ALA A 48 -16.94 -10.03 5.52
N PRO A 49 -16.60 -11.34 5.61
CA PRO A 49 -15.82 -11.99 4.58
C PRO A 49 -16.49 -11.75 3.23
N ASP A 50 -15.81 -11.03 2.34
CA ASP A 50 -16.26 -10.82 0.98
C ASP A 50 -16.31 -12.20 0.30
N ALA A 51 -17.41 -12.50 -0.40
CA ALA A 51 -17.57 -13.76 -1.13
C ALA A 51 -16.40 -14.01 -2.10
N GLY A 52 -15.84 -12.94 -2.67
CA GLY A 52 -14.63 -12.96 -3.50
C GLY A 52 -13.42 -13.50 -2.74
N TRP A 53 -13.15 -12.96 -1.56
CA TRP A 53 -12.02 -13.42 -0.74
C TRP A 53 -12.19 -14.88 -0.30
N THR A 54 -13.40 -15.29 0.07
CA THR A 54 -13.68 -16.69 0.45
C THR A 54 -13.33 -17.66 -0.70
N ALA A 55 -13.69 -17.33 -1.94
CA ALA A 55 -13.37 -18.14 -3.10
C ALA A 55 -11.85 -18.20 -3.37
N LEU A 56 -11.15 -17.06 -3.25
CA LEU A 56 -9.69 -17.00 -3.38
C LEU A 56 -8.99 -17.80 -2.29
N GLN A 57 -9.45 -17.69 -1.05
CA GLN A 57 -8.92 -18.46 0.07
C GLN A 57 -9.05 -19.97 -0.19
N GLN A 58 -10.20 -20.43 -0.66
CA GLN A 58 -10.40 -21.84 -1.01
C GLN A 58 -9.52 -22.30 -2.16
N SER A 59 -9.28 -21.43 -3.14
CA SER A 59 -8.46 -21.72 -4.30
C SER A 59 -6.96 -21.83 -3.96
N PHE A 60 -6.42 -20.87 -3.19
CA PHE A 60 -4.98 -20.79 -2.92
C PHE A 60 -4.57 -21.52 -1.63
N PHE A 61 -5.50 -21.67 -0.67
CA PHE A 61 -5.23 -22.29 0.64
C PHE A 61 -6.31 -23.33 0.99
N PRO A 62 -6.52 -24.36 0.16
CA PRO A 62 -7.58 -25.33 0.38
C PRO A 62 -7.42 -26.05 1.72
N GLY A 63 -8.49 -26.04 2.51
CA GLY A 63 -8.51 -26.67 3.84
C GLY A 63 -7.68 -25.99 4.92
N LYS A 64 -7.09 -24.81 4.64
CA LYS A 64 -6.33 -24.05 5.64
C LYS A 64 -7.24 -23.06 6.36
N GLN A 65 -7.03 -22.93 7.68
CA GLN A 65 -7.64 -21.87 8.48
C GLN A 65 -6.68 -20.68 8.52
N LEU A 66 -7.15 -19.52 8.12
CA LEU A 66 -6.39 -18.27 8.15
C LEU A 66 -6.84 -17.44 9.36
N GLU A 67 -5.93 -17.24 10.30
CA GLU A 67 -6.17 -16.41 11.48
C GLU A 67 -5.88 -14.95 11.17
N THR A 68 -6.84 -14.07 11.43
CA THR A 68 -6.57 -12.62 11.34
C THR A 68 -5.60 -12.20 12.44
N ALA A 69 -4.44 -11.64 12.05
CA ALA A 69 -3.38 -11.35 12.98
C ALA A 69 -2.87 -9.90 12.85
N ALA A 70 -2.96 -9.14 13.93
CA ALA A 70 -2.50 -7.74 13.96
C ALA A 70 -0.98 -7.59 13.83
N PHE A 71 -0.21 -8.65 14.12
CA PHE A 71 1.24 -8.65 13.93
C PHE A 71 1.66 -8.79 12.45
N VAL A 72 0.75 -9.16 11.56
CA VAL A 72 0.91 -9.06 10.11
C VAL A 72 0.56 -7.63 9.72
N ARG A 73 1.56 -6.77 9.54
CA ARG A 73 1.37 -5.36 9.24
C ARG A 73 1.54 -5.10 7.76
N LEU A 74 0.65 -4.29 7.20
CA LEU A 74 0.70 -3.85 5.81
C LEU A 74 0.84 -2.32 5.76
N THR A 75 1.60 -1.86 4.79
CA THR A 75 1.70 -0.44 4.45
C THR A 75 1.40 -0.27 2.96
N ALA A 76 0.31 0.40 2.65
CA ALA A 76 -0.11 0.72 1.31
C ALA A 76 -0.84 2.08 1.32
N PRO A 77 -0.80 2.87 0.23
CA PRO A 77 -1.61 4.08 0.15
C PRO A 77 -3.10 3.69 0.06
N ALA A 78 -3.97 4.42 0.74
CA ALA A 78 -5.41 4.21 0.61
C ALA A 78 -5.90 4.50 -0.83
N ARG A 79 -5.18 5.35 -1.57
CA ARG A 79 -5.40 5.66 -3.00
C ARG A 79 -4.06 5.88 -3.70
N ALA A 80 -3.89 5.25 -4.84
CA ALA A 80 -2.75 5.46 -5.73
C ALA A 80 -3.19 6.19 -7.02
N PRO A 81 -2.35 7.07 -7.59
CA PRO A 81 -2.65 7.77 -8.84
C PRO A 81 -2.79 6.83 -10.05
N SER A 82 -2.09 5.70 -10.01
CA SER A 82 -2.10 4.64 -11.03
C SER A 82 -1.96 3.29 -10.36
N GLY A 83 -2.56 2.26 -10.95
CA GLY A 83 -2.39 0.87 -10.52
C GLY A 83 -1.09 0.20 -10.97
N GLU A 84 -0.26 0.85 -11.79
CA GLU A 84 0.93 0.21 -12.39
C GLU A 84 2.06 -0.07 -11.41
N GLN A 85 2.29 0.84 -10.46
CA GLN A 85 3.42 0.78 -9.51
C GLN A 85 3.00 1.29 -8.13
N VAL A 86 2.09 0.60 -7.48
CA VAL A 86 1.61 0.98 -6.14
C VAL A 86 2.64 0.58 -5.10
N PRO A 87 3.17 1.53 -4.30
CA PRO A 87 4.08 1.21 -3.20
C PRO A 87 3.37 0.30 -2.20
N PHE A 88 4.03 -0.76 -1.83
CA PHE A 88 3.50 -1.75 -0.90
C PHE A 88 4.60 -2.28 0.00
N ALA A 89 4.30 -2.46 1.26
CA ALA A 89 5.20 -3.13 2.19
C ALA A 89 4.41 -4.01 3.17
N PHE A 90 5.05 -5.06 3.64
CA PHE A 90 4.59 -5.81 4.80
C PHE A 90 5.73 -6.05 5.79
N SER A 91 5.37 -6.22 7.05
CA SER A 91 6.28 -6.58 8.12
C SER A 91 5.54 -7.47 9.10
N ILE A 92 6.10 -8.65 9.39
CA ILE A 92 5.49 -9.63 10.27
C ILE A 92 6.33 -9.71 11.55
N ASP A 93 5.69 -9.35 12.66
CA ASP A 93 6.30 -9.37 13.97
C ASP A 93 6.14 -10.76 14.58
N HIS A 94 6.99 -11.69 14.10
CA HIS A 94 6.96 -13.11 14.45
C HIS A 94 8.39 -13.60 14.63
N PRO A 95 8.63 -14.60 15.49
CA PRO A 95 9.94 -15.22 15.61
C PRO A 95 10.50 -15.68 14.27
N MET A 96 11.83 -15.54 14.11
CA MET A 96 12.59 -16.06 12.97
C MET A 96 13.73 -16.93 13.51
N THR A 97 13.38 -18.09 14.07
CA THR A 97 14.31 -19.04 14.66
C THR A 97 14.19 -20.40 13.96
N GLU A 98 15.17 -21.27 14.07
CA GLU A 98 15.13 -22.62 13.50
C GLU A 98 13.88 -23.42 13.90
N LYS A 99 13.35 -23.17 15.11
CA LYS A 99 12.17 -23.88 15.63
C LYS A 99 10.86 -23.29 15.16
N LEU A 100 10.81 -21.96 14.96
CA LEU A 100 9.60 -21.26 14.60
C LEU A 100 9.95 -20.02 13.78
N TYR A 101 9.46 -19.93 12.54
CA TYR A 101 9.71 -18.83 11.63
C TYR A 101 8.57 -18.71 10.61
N ILE A 102 8.48 -17.57 9.95
CA ILE A 102 7.61 -17.39 8.78
C ILE A 102 8.31 -18.03 7.58
N LYS A 103 7.70 -19.05 7.02
CA LYS A 103 8.23 -19.85 5.91
C LYS A 103 7.95 -19.20 4.55
N SER A 104 6.73 -18.67 4.39
CA SER A 104 6.33 -18.00 3.16
C SER A 104 5.32 -16.89 3.42
N VAL A 105 5.29 -15.91 2.51
CA VAL A 105 4.28 -14.84 2.50
C VAL A 105 3.73 -14.71 1.10
N SER A 106 2.43 -14.89 0.95
CA SER A 106 1.70 -14.72 -0.29
C SER A 106 0.98 -13.37 -0.30
N LEU A 107 1.12 -12.63 -1.40
CA LEU A 107 0.37 -11.41 -1.67
C LEU A 107 -0.74 -11.69 -2.66
N ILE A 108 -1.98 -11.39 -2.29
CA ILE A 108 -3.16 -11.60 -3.12
C ILE A 108 -3.88 -10.25 -3.28
N VAL A 109 -4.08 -9.83 -4.52
CA VAL A 109 -4.85 -8.64 -4.89
C VAL A 109 -6.13 -9.12 -5.57
N ASP A 110 -7.25 -9.01 -4.88
CA ASP A 110 -8.51 -9.68 -5.26
C ASP A 110 -9.01 -9.25 -6.64
N GLY A 111 -8.88 -7.96 -6.98
CA GLY A 111 -9.33 -7.39 -8.25
C GLY A 111 -8.38 -7.60 -9.43
N ASN A 112 -7.26 -8.28 -9.25
CA ASN A 112 -6.36 -8.57 -10.35
C ASN A 112 -6.81 -9.79 -11.17
N PRO A 113 -6.60 -9.80 -12.50
CA PRO A 113 -6.87 -10.98 -13.35
C PRO A 113 -6.09 -12.22 -12.90
N VAL A 114 -4.89 -12.02 -12.33
CA VAL A 114 -4.11 -13.02 -11.63
C VAL A 114 -3.95 -12.55 -10.18
N PRO A 115 -4.82 -13.00 -9.27
CA PRO A 115 -4.86 -12.47 -7.90
C PRO A 115 -3.59 -12.76 -7.09
N LEU A 116 -2.99 -13.95 -7.23
CA LEU A 116 -1.72 -14.27 -6.59
C LEU A 116 -0.58 -13.46 -7.24
N THR A 117 -0.26 -12.35 -6.60
CA THR A 117 0.67 -11.35 -7.14
C THR A 117 2.13 -11.72 -6.90
N ALA A 118 2.45 -12.27 -5.74
CA ALA A 118 3.80 -12.70 -5.39
C ALA A 118 3.79 -13.71 -4.23
N VAL A 119 4.83 -14.55 -4.18
CA VAL A 119 5.16 -15.39 -3.02
C VAL A 119 6.61 -15.13 -2.64
N PHE A 120 6.84 -14.84 -1.36
CA PHE A 120 8.17 -14.65 -0.80
C PHE A 120 8.48 -15.81 0.14
N HIS A 121 9.61 -16.45 -0.03
CA HIS A 121 10.09 -17.51 0.84
C HIS A 121 11.15 -16.97 1.80
N PHE A 122 11.04 -17.35 3.06
CA PHE A 122 11.95 -16.94 4.14
C PHE A 122 12.56 -18.16 4.82
N THR A 123 13.70 -17.93 5.43
CA THR A 123 14.38 -18.87 6.31
C THR A 123 14.67 -18.17 7.64
N PRO A 124 15.07 -18.89 8.70
CA PRO A 124 15.53 -18.26 9.94
C PRO A 124 16.62 -17.22 9.73
N ASP A 125 17.51 -17.43 8.75
CA ASP A 125 18.60 -16.50 8.40
C ASP A 125 18.11 -15.19 7.78
N SER A 126 16.86 -15.13 7.34
CA SER A 126 16.24 -13.87 6.87
C SER A 126 16.10 -12.85 8.00
N GLY A 127 16.15 -13.29 9.27
CA GLY A 127 16.10 -12.45 10.47
C GLY A 127 14.74 -11.77 10.69
N LYS A 128 14.05 -11.36 9.63
CA LYS A 128 12.71 -10.75 9.69
C LYS A 128 11.96 -11.00 8.37
N ALA A 129 10.68 -11.32 8.48
CA ALA A 129 9.79 -11.38 7.32
C ALA A 129 9.25 -9.98 7.00
N GLU A 130 10.05 -9.18 6.30
CA GLU A 130 9.74 -7.79 5.96
C GLU A 130 10.19 -7.48 4.52
N ILE A 131 9.26 -7.04 3.69
CA ILE A 131 9.51 -6.66 2.30
C ILE A 131 8.83 -5.33 1.98
N ALA A 132 9.53 -4.45 1.29
CA ALA A 132 8.98 -3.28 0.64
C ALA A 132 9.19 -3.39 -0.88
N THR A 133 8.12 -3.21 -1.64
CA THR A 133 8.12 -3.41 -3.08
C THR A 133 7.08 -2.50 -3.77
N ARG A 134 6.80 -2.74 -5.03
CA ARG A 134 5.68 -2.18 -5.76
C ARG A 134 4.89 -3.31 -6.39
N ILE A 135 3.57 -3.22 -6.31
CA ILE A 135 2.65 -4.19 -6.88
C ILE A 135 1.64 -3.52 -7.80
N ARG A 136 1.00 -4.31 -8.65
CA ARG A 136 0.00 -3.83 -9.62
C ARG A 136 -1.41 -4.02 -9.09
N PHE A 137 -2.29 -3.06 -9.41
CA PHE A 137 -3.73 -3.13 -9.15
C PHE A 137 -4.49 -2.84 -10.44
N GLU A 138 -5.35 -3.75 -10.87
CA GLU A 138 -6.22 -3.50 -12.02
C GLU A 138 -7.44 -2.66 -11.66
N SER A 139 -7.97 -2.84 -10.46
CA SER A 139 -9.12 -2.11 -9.94
C SER A 139 -8.98 -1.81 -8.45
N ASP A 140 -9.86 -0.97 -7.91
CA ASP A 140 -10.03 -0.79 -6.48
C ASP A 140 -10.24 -2.17 -5.83
N SER A 141 -9.37 -2.54 -4.90
CA SER A 141 -9.32 -3.91 -4.41
C SER A 141 -8.68 -4.03 -3.03
N PRO A 142 -9.12 -4.99 -2.19
CA PRO A 142 -8.31 -5.47 -1.09
C PRO A 142 -7.00 -6.09 -1.59
N VAL A 143 -5.95 -5.94 -0.79
CA VAL A 143 -4.72 -6.73 -0.87
C VAL A 143 -4.59 -7.51 0.43
N HIS A 144 -4.42 -8.81 0.32
CA HIS A 144 -4.22 -9.72 1.45
C HIS A 144 -2.76 -10.14 1.53
N VAL A 145 -2.22 -10.11 2.75
CA VAL A 145 -0.93 -10.73 3.10
C VAL A 145 -1.23 -11.98 3.88
N VAL A 146 -0.89 -13.13 3.32
CA VAL A 146 -1.06 -14.42 3.98
C VAL A 146 0.30 -15.00 4.30
N ALA A 147 0.58 -15.15 5.58
CA ALA A 147 1.83 -15.69 6.10
C ALA A 147 1.65 -17.14 6.55
N GLU A 148 2.50 -18.04 6.04
CA GLU A 148 2.62 -19.41 6.51
C GLU A 148 3.78 -19.51 7.50
N ALA A 149 3.51 -19.95 8.72
CA ALA A 149 4.53 -20.26 9.71
C ALA A 149 5.03 -21.70 9.56
N SER A 150 6.25 -21.96 10.04
CA SER A 150 6.88 -23.30 9.96
C SER A 150 6.16 -24.39 10.75
N ASP A 151 5.30 -24.01 11.70
CA ASP A 151 4.41 -24.92 12.44
C ASP A 151 3.08 -25.23 11.71
N GLY A 152 2.92 -24.71 10.49
CA GLY A 152 1.75 -24.96 9.66
C GLY A 152 0.56 -24.05 9.90
N ARG A 153 0.65 -23.05 10.78
CA ARG A 153 -0.37 -22.02 10.96
C ARG A 153 -0.31 -20.97 9.86
N PHE A 154 -1.46 -20.43 9.56
CA PHE A 154 -1.61 -19.37 8.56
C PHE A 154 -2.20 -18.12 9.19
N TYR A 155 -1.58 -16.99 8.92
CA TYR A 155 -2.01 -15.68 9.41
C TYR A 155 -2.32 -14.75 8.26
N VAL A 156 -3.35 -13.93 8.41
CA VAL A 156 -3.76 -13.02 7.36
C VAL A 156 -4.06 -11.63 7.91
N ASN A 157 -3.74 -10.63 7.13
CA ASN A 157 -4.25 -9.28 7.28
C ASN A 157 -4.43 -8.64 5.90
N SER A 158 -5.24 -7.59 5.80
CA SER A 158 -5.58 -6.96 4.52
C SER A 158 -5.69 -5.44 4.62
N ALA A 159 -5.57 -4.79 3.47
CA ALA A 159 -5.83 -3.36 3.31
C ALA A 159 -6.56 -3.11 1.98
N LEU A 160 -7.50 -2.16 1.99
CA LEU A 160 -8.16 -1.71 0.77
C LEU A 160 -7.32 -0.63 0.09
N VAL A 161 -7.03 -0.82 -1.19
CA VAL A 161 -6.32 0.15 -2.03
C VAL A 161 -7.21 0.56 -3.19
N LYS A 162 -7.37 1.86 -3.37
CA LYS A 162 -8.07 2.44 -4.53
C LYS A 162 -7.04 2.78 -5.61
N ALA A 163 -7.04 1.99 -6.68
CA ALA A 163 -6.15 2.15 -7.82
C ALA A 163 -6.76 1.44 -9.05
N SER A 164 -6.34 1.80 -10.25
CA SER A 164 -6.89 1.19 -11.46
C SER A 164 -5.90 1.18 -12.62
N GLY A 165 -6.14 0.28 -13.60
CA GLY A 165 -5.44 0.22 -14.88
C GLY A 165 -4.02 -0.29 -14.84
N GLY A 166 -3.62 -1.02 -13.79
CA GLY A 166 -2.24 -1.44 -13.60
C GLY A 166 -1.80 -2.65 -14.40
N CYS A 167 -2.72 -3.58 -14.72
CA CYS A 167 -2.37 -4.82 -15.38
C CYS A 167 -2.53 -4.76 -16.89
N GLY A 168 -3.50 -3.98 -17.39
CA GLY A 168 -3.82 -3.84 -18.82
C GLY A 168 -3.39 -2.52 -19.45
N GLY A 169 -2.82 -1.58 -18.70
CA GLY A 169 -2.40 -0.28 -19.18
C GLY A 169 -1.31 -0.35 -20.27
N PRO A 170 -1.19 0.67 -21.14
CA PRO A 170 -0.14 0.72 -22.14
C PRO A 170 1.23 0.73 -21.47
N VAL A 171 2.18 0.00 -22.03
CA VAL A 171 3.56 0.02 -21.55
C VAL A 171 4.20 1.32 -21.96
N ALA A 172 4.50 2.19 -20.99
CA ALA A 172 5.24 3.41 -21.23
C ALA A 172 6.75 3.10 -21.36
N GLY A 173 7.40 3.70 -22.38
CA GLY A 173 8.84 3.65 -22.55
C GLY A 173 9.33 2.78 -23.71
N ASP A 174 10.65 2.78 -23.91
CA ASP A 174 11.33 2.00 -24.94
C ASP A 174 11.37 0.50 -24.58
N ASN A 175 10.55 -0.27 -25.27
CA ASN A 175 10.44 -1.71 -25.08
C ASN A 175 11.77 -2.44 -25.40
N ALA A 176 12.49 -2.00 -26.42
CA ALA A 176 13.76 -2.63 -26.80
C ALA A 176 14.81 -2.42 -25.73
N ALA A 177 14.91 -1.24 -25.16
CA ALA A 177 15.82 -0.96 -24.04
C ALA A 177 15.44 -1.73 -22.76
N ALA A 178 14.14 -1.86 -22.47
CA ALA A 178 13.64 -2.65 -21.33
C ALA A 178 13.99 -4.13 -21.47
N MET A 179 13.78 -4.69 -22.67
CA MET A 179 14.13 -6.09 -22.98
C MET A 179 15.65 -6.31 -22.94
N ALA A 180 16.45 -5.41 -23.50
CA ALA A 180 17.91 -5.49 -23.46
C ALA A 180 18.50 -5.37 -22.03
N ALA A 181 17.75 -4.76 -21.12
CA ALA A 181 18.14 -4.62 -19.73
C ALA A 181 17.57 -5.74 -18.82
N ALA A 182 16.68 -6.61 -19.34
CA ALA A 182 16.03 -7.63 -18.55
C ALA A 182 17.04 -8.57 -17.87
N GLY A 183 16.79 -8.89 -16.62
CA GLY A 183 17.68 -9.73 -15.81
C GLY A 183 18.89 -9.02 -15.21
N LYS A 184 19.17 -7.75 -15.54
CA LYS A 184 20.22 -7.01 -14.86
C LYS A 184 19.82 -6.69 -13.41
N MET A 185 20.66 -7.11 -12.46
CA MET A 185 20.39 -6.99 -11.04
C MET A 185 21.49 -6.18 -10.35
N LYS A 186 21.09 -5.43 -9.34
CA LYS A 186 22.01 -4.76 -8.40
C LYS A 186 21.47 -4.95 -6.99
N MET A 187 22.32 -5.44 -6.10
CA MET A 187 22.03 -5.55 -4.68
C MET A 187 22.94 -4.59 -3.90
N ALA A 188 22.39 -3.96 -2.88
CA ALA A 188 23.12 -3.10 -1.94
C ALA A 188 22.55 -3.27 -0.54
N LEU A 189 23.40 -3.20 0.49
CA LEU A 189 22.97 -3.09 1.89
C LEU A 189 22.67 -1.62 2.21
N ASP A 190 21.68 -1.42 3.09
CA ASP A 190 21.38 -0.09 3.65
C ASP A 190 22.25 0.15 4.91
N GLY A 191 23.56 0.33 4.69
CA GLY A 191 24.53 0.56 5.75
C GLY A 191 25.59 -0.54 5.87
N PRO A 192 26.53 -0.43 6.84
CA PRO A 192 27.57 -1.42 7.06
C PRO A 192 26.95 -2.74 7.58
N PHE A 193 27.49 -3.86 7.09
CA PHE A 193 27.08 -5.18 7.52
C PHE A 193 27.35 -5.40 9.02
N GLN A 194 26.35 -5.87 9.74
CA GLN A 194 26.42 -6.19 11.16
C GLN A 194 26.13 -7.68 11.37
N ARG A 195 27.13 -8.44 11.85
CA ARG A 195 26.96 -9.87 12.16
C ARG A 195 26.00 -10.05 13.34
N GLY A 196 25.06 -10.99 13.22
CA GLY A 196 24.09 -11.31 14.28
C GLY A 196 22.94 -10.30 14.40
N ALA A 197 22.83 -9.34 13.47
CA ALA A 197 21.72 -8.40 13.40
C ALA A 197 20.99 -8.51 12.06
N VAL A 198 19.75 -8.00 12.02
CA VAL A 198 19.00 -7.89 10.77
C VAL A 198 19.60 -6.79 9.90
N ASN A 199 20.10 -7.16 8.73
CA ASN A 199 20.68 -6.22 7.77
C ASN A 199 19.65 -5.94 6.67
N LYS A 200 19.36 -4.67 6.41
CA LYS A 200 18.48 -4.29 5.31
C LYS A 200 19.24 -4.29 3.99
N ALA A 201 18.67 -4.93 2.99
CA ALA A 201 19.22 -4.96 1.65
C ALA A 201 18.20 -4.42 0.65
N ARG A 202 18.71 -3.77 -0.41
CA ARG A 202 17.92 -3.33 -1.56
C ARG A 202 18.34 -4.12 -2.79
N LEU A 203 17.38 -4.83 -3.38
CA LEU A 203 17.54 -5.52 -4.66
C LEU A 203 16.82 -4.72 -5.75
N LEU A 204 17.55 -4.35 -6.80
CA LEU A 204 17.00 -3.80 -8.03
C LEU A 204 17.11 -4.86 -9.12
N VAL A 205 15.97 -5.21 -9.70
CA VAL A 205 15.90 -6.08 -10.87
C VAL A 205 15.32 -5.28 -12.01
N LYS A 206 16.04 -5.16 -13.11
CA LYS A 206 15.49 -4.58 -14.34
C LYS A 206 14.73 -5.67 -15.08
N HIS A 207 13.43 -5.48 -15.20
CA HIS A 207 12.55 -6.41 -15.87
C HIS A 207 11.30 -5.68 -16.38
N PRO A 208 10.81 -5.94 -17.61
CA PRO A 208 9.64 -5.25 -18.15
C PRO A 208 8.33 -5.64 -17.45
N MET A 209 8.26 -6.80 -16.79
CA MET A 209 7.10 -7.29 -16.05
C MET A 209 5.81 -7.27 -16.88
N TYR A 210 5.84 -7.85 -18.07
CA TYR A 210 4.65 -7.97 -18.90
C TYR A 210 3.70 -9.02 -18.34
N THR A 211 2.45 -8.63 -18.11
CA THR A 211 1.41 -9.51 -17.55
C THR A 211 0.73 -10.40 -18.59
N GLY A 212 0.93 -10.15 -19.89
CA GLY A 212 0.16 -10.75 -20.96
C GLY A 212 -1.14 -10.01 -21.31
N LEU A 213 -1.49 -8.97 -20.54
CA LEU A 213 -2.72 -8.20 -20.71
C LEU A 213 -2.48 -6.80 -21.30
N GLN A 214 -1.22 -6.38 -21.38
CA GLN A 214 -0.86 -5.08 -21.98
C GLN A 214 -1.03 -5.13 -23.50
N ARG A 215 -1.70 -4.09 -24.00
CA ARG A 215 -1.85 -3.89 -25.45
C ARG A 215 -0.55 -3.37 -26.06
N ASP A 216 -0.18 -3.96 -27.18
CA ASP A 216 0.83 -3.42 -28.06
C ASP A 216 0.15 -2.45 -29.05
N LEU A 217 0.49 -1.19 -28.96
CA LEU A 217 -0.15 -0.14 -29.79
C LEU A 217 0.27 -0.20 -31.27
N ALA A 218 1.39 -0.86 -31.58
CA ALA A 218 1.88 -1.01 -32.96
C ALA A 218 1.19 -2.16 -33.69
N THR A 219 0.96 -3.28 -32.99
CA THR A 219 0.37 -4.50 -33.59
C THR A 219 -1.11 -4.65 -33.30
N HIS A 220 -1.69 -3.81 -32.41
CA HIS A 220 -3.04 -3.92 -31.88
C HIS A 220 -3.35 -5.24 -31.14
N GLY A 221 -2.35 -6.07 -30.94
CA GLY A 221 -2.43 -7.32 -30.19
C GLY A 221 -2.10 -7.16 -28.71
N PHE A 222 -1.93 -8.28 -28.03
CA PHE A 222 -1.43 -8.32 -26.66
C PHE A 222 0.05 -8.72 -26.65
N ARG A 223 0.82 -8.12 -25.72
CA ARG A 223 2.21 -8.55 -25.49
C ARG A 223 2.21 -9.87 -24.77
N PRO A 224 3.09 -10.82 -25.17
CA PRO A 224 3.29 -12.06 -24.41
C PRO A 224 3.65 -11.78 -22.96
N ALA A 225 3.16 -12.62 -22.05
CA ALA A 225 3.55 -12.55 -20.64
C ALA A 225 5.06 -12.73 -20.50
N PHE A 226 5.70 -11.89 -19.70
CA PHE A 226 7.11 -11.96 -19.38
C PHE A 226 7.34 -11.30 -18.03
N PHE A 227 7.39 -12.10 -16.98
CA PHE A 227 7.53 -11.67 -15.59
C PHE A 227 8.50 -12.59 -14.85
N ILE A 228 8.88 -12.21 -13.65
CA ILE A 228 9.73 -13.03 -12.78
C ILE A 228 8.85 -14.05 -12.07
N ASP A 229 9.20 -15.31 -12.13
CA ASP A 229 8.57 -16.47 -11.47
C ASP A 229 9.54 -17.18 -10.50
#